data_1aff2d4ab5fb6871561dd3ce077e4cc2
#
_entry.id   1aff2d4ab5fb6871561dd3ce077e4cc2
#
_cell.length_a   1.000
_cell.length_b   1.000
_cell.length_c   1.000
_cell.angle_alpha   90.00
_cell.angle_beta   90.00
_cell.angle_gamma   90.00
#
_symmetry.space_group_name_H-M   'P 1'
#
loop_
_entity.id
_entity.type
_entity.pdbx_description
1 polymer ?
#
loop_
_entity_poly.entity_id
_entity_poly.type
_entity_poly.pdbx_seq_one_letter_code
_entity_poly.pdbx_strand_id
1 'polypeptide(L)'
;MKTRILLILALICFSSVVHGQTKPKPSPTPVSDAQAVLAAFDKLVAGIEHANVNEVMSVYWNNPQLSLFNYNGTATKGWEQVRKNRESSYPQIKDAKLEVRDKAVYMMGRDGALVTCQWTQTQNYKGTPETATGRMTLVFKRFAQGWKAIHLHSSPDSPDPSRIPASEQEPPATTKPTPTPSPSPARGR
;
A
#
# COMPACT_ATOMS: atom_id res chain seq x y z
N MET A 1 60.86 17.36 -80.00
CA MET A 1 59.62 17.67 -79.30
C MET A 1 59.57 16.81 -78.07
N LYS A 2 59.71 17.37 -76.88
CA LYS A 2 59.80 16.63 -75.57
C LYS A 2 58.56 16.96 -74.74
N THR A 3 57.63 15.99 -74.59
CA THR A 3 56.42 16.10 -73.82
C THR A 3 56.73 15.81 -72.33
N ARG A 4 56.57 16.80 -71.46
CA ARG A 4 56.73 16.64 -70.03
C ARG A 4 55.37 16.24 -69.42
N ILE A 5 55.33 15.04 -68.88
CA ILE A 5 54.17 14.56 -68.05
C ILE A 5 54.35 15.06 -66.64
N LEU A 6 53.37 15.86 -66.15
CA LEU A 6 53.30 16.37 -64.78
C LEU A 6 52.47 15.40 -63.97
N LEU A 7 53.10 14.72 -63.04
CA LEU A 7 52.41 13.82 -62.09
C LEU A 7 51.90 14.65 -60.90
N ILE A 8 50.59 14.80 -60.81
CA ILE A 8 49.94 15.43 -59.62
C ILE A 8 49.62 14.34 -58.65
N LEU A 9 50.28 14.35 -57.47
CA LEU A 9 50.03 13.46 -56.32
C LEU A 9 48.90 14.05 -55.50
N ALA A 10 47.70 13.49 -55.59
CA ALA A 10 46.57 13.89 -54.77
C ALA A 10 46.65 13.18 -53.40
N LEU A 11 46.96 13.93 -52.40
CA LEU A 11 46.98 13.47 -50.97
C LEU A 11 45.55 13.44 -50.45
N ILE A 12 44.94 12.26 -50.37
CA ILE A 12 43.62 12.07 -49.78
C ILE A 12 43.75 11.96 -48.25
N CYS A 13 43.43 13.05 -47.54
CA CYS A 13 43.27 13.03 -46.08
C CYS A 13 42.00 12.28 -45.69
N PHE A 14 42.14 11.05 -45.18
CA PHE A 14 41.06 10.29 -44.57
C PHE A 14 40.77 10.86 -43.20
N SER A 15 39.78 11.73 -43.06
CA SER A 15 39.28 12.19 -41.77
C SER A 15 38.42 11.09 -41.16
N SER A 16 38.95 10.33 -40.20
CA SER A 16 38.20 9.36 -39.42
C SER A 16 37.23 10.09 -38.49
N VAL A 17 35.95 10.17 -38.85
CA VAL A 17 34.88 10.64 -37.97
C VAL A 17 34.63 9.56 -36.91
N VAL A 18 35.17 9.76 -35.69
CA VAL A 18 34.85 8.94 -34.54
C VAL A 18 33.41 9.24 -34.14
N HIS A 19 32.47 8.40 -34.57
CA HIS A 19 31.11 8.40 -34.05
C HIS A 19 31.16 7.90 -32.59
N GLY A 20 31.10 8.82 -31.63
CA GLY A 20 30.90 8.50 -30.24
C GLY A 20 29.55 7.79 -30.09
N GLN A 21 29.56 6.48 -29.91
CA GLN A 21 28.38 5.72 -29.53
C GLN A 21 27.99 6.14 -28.10
N THR A 22 27.00 7.00 -27.99
CA THR A 22 26.34 7.25 -26.69
C THR A 22 25.72 5.94 -26.25
N LYS A 23 26.22 5.38 -25.13
CA LYS A 23 25.58 4.21 -24.48
C LYS A 23 24.09 4.51 -24.31
N PRO A 24 23.19 3.64 -24.79
CA PRO A 24 21.75 3.83 -24.58
C PRO A 24 21.49 3.93 -23.08
N LYS A 25 20.78 4.98 -22.66
CA LYS A 25 20.31 5.15 -21.28
C LYS A 25 19.50 3.89 -20.95
N PRO A 26 19.79 3.22 -19.81
CA PRO A 26 19.05 2.01 -19.44
C PRO A 26 17.55 2.32 -19.40
N SER A 27 16.76 1.56 -20.16
CA SER A 27 15.30 1.61 -20.09
C SER A 27 14.86 1.27 -18.66
N PRO A 28 13.90 2.01 -18.08
CA PRO A 28 13.40 1.68 -16.76
C PRO A 28 12.88 0.24 -16.76
N THR A 29 13.33 -0.54 -15.79
CA THR A 29 12.84 -1.92 -15.58
C THR A 29 11.32 -1.88 -15.39
N PRO A 30 10.55 -2.72 -16.09
CA PRO A 30 9.10 -2.77 -15.91
C PRO A 30 8.76 -3.02 -14.44
N VAL A 31 7.92 -2.17 -13.86
CA VAL A 31 7.43 -2.34 -12.49
C VAL A 31 6.55 -3.61 -12.44
N SER A 32 6.82 -4.52 -11.50
CA SER A 32 5.99 -5.72 -11.36
C SER A 32 4.57 -5.34 -10.93
N ASP A 33 3.59 -6.20 -11.26
CA ASP A 33 2.20 -5.96 -10.87
C ASP A 33 2.01 -5.84 -9.36
N ALA A 34 2.71 -6.64 -8.59
CA ALA A 34 2.70 -6.54 -7.13
C ALA A 34 3.23 -5.18 -6.64
N GLN A 35 4.31 -4.67 -7.24
CA GLN A 35 4.83 -3.34 -6.92
C GLN A 35 3.85 -2.23 -7.31
N ALA A 36 3.15 -2.37 -8.45
CA ALA A 36 2.13 -1.41 -8.87
C ALA A 36 0.91 -1.40 -7.92
N VAL A 37 0.49 -2.55 -7.41
CA VAL A 37 -0.56 -2.67 -6.39
C VAL A 37 -0.11 -2.01 -5.09
N LEU A 38 1.11 -2.29 -4.63
CA LEU A 38 1.66 -1.69 -3.42
C LEU A 38 1.77 -0.17 -3.55
N ALA A 39 2.19 0.35 -4.71
CA ALA A 39 2.23 1.78 -4.96
C ALA A 39 0.84 2.43 -4.90
N ALA A 40 -0.20 1.75 -5.41
CA ALA A 40 -1.58 2.22 -5.28
C ALA A 40 -2.06 2.21 -3.81
N PHE A 41 -1.70 1.18 -3.04
CA PHE A 41 -1.98 1.12 -1.61
C PHE A 41 -1.25 2.24 -0.84
N ASP A 42 0.04 2.45 -1.08
CA ASP A 42 0.84 3.48 -0.41
C ASP A 42 0.32 4.89 -0.74
N LYS A 43 -0.18 5.10 -1.96
CA LYS A 43 -0.89 6.33 -2.34
C LYS A 43 -2.18 6.54 -1.54
N LEU A 44 -2.93 5.47 -1.26
CA LEU A 44 -4.12 5.55 -0.41
C LEU A 44 -3.74 5.98 1.01
N VAL A 45 -2.69 5.38 1.58
CA VAL A 45 -2.17 5.73 2.91
C VAL A 45 -1.77 7.20 2.96
N ALA A 46 -0.95 7.66 2.02
CA ALA A 46 -0.54 9.06 1.92
C ALA A 46 -1.73 10.02 1.82
N GLY A 47 -2.73 9.69 0.98
CA GLY A 47 -3.94 10.49 0.84
C GLY A 47 -4.77 10.59 2.12
N ILE A 48 -4.78 9.53 2.94
CA ILE A 48 -5.42 9.55 4.27
C ILE A 48 -4.63 10.46 5.22
N GLU A 49 -3.32 10.33 5.28
CA GLU A 49 -2.45 11.15 6.14
C GLU A 49 -2.51 12.63 5.78
N HIS A 50 -2.59 12.96 4.49
CA HIS A 50 -2.74 14.33 4.01
C HIS A 50 -4.18 14.87 4.14
N ALA A 51 -5.14 14.05 4.56
CA ALA A 51 -6.58 14.34 4.49
C ALA A 51 -6.99 14.85 3.09
N ASN A 52 -6.39 14.28 2.03
CA ASN A 52 -6.58 14.69 0.65
C ASN A 52 -7.63 13.82 -0.05
N VAL A 53 -8.84 14.37 -0.20
CA VAL A 53 -9.96 13.66 -0.84
C VAL A 53 -9.62 13.17 -2.25
N ASN A 54 -9.00 14.02 -3.08
CA ASN A 54 -8.72 13.67 -4.48
C ASN A 54 -7.66 12.55 -4.57
N GLU A 55 -6.65 12.57 -3.71
CA GLU A 55 -5.63 11.55 -3.65
C GLU A 55 -6.22 10.20 -3.27
N VAL A 56 -7.00 10.14 -2.18
CA VAL A 56 -7.71 8.92 -1.74
C VAL A 56 -8.66 8.42 -2.83
N MET A 57 -9.50 9.29 -3.37
CA MET A 57 -10.50 8.91 -4.37
C MET A 57 -9.90 8.49 -5.71
N SER A 58 -8.66 8.91 -6.01
CA SER A 58 -7.94 8.46 -7.21
C SER A 58 -7.54 6.97 -7.15
N VAL A 59 -7.45 6.40 -5.96
CA VAL A 59 -7.12 4.98 -5.76
C VAL A 59 -8.36 4.09 -5.87
N TYR A 60 -9.50 4.57 -5.43
CA TYR A 60 -10.75 3.82 -5.52
C TYR A 60 -11.32 3.76 -6.94
N TRP A 61 -11.96 2.65 -7.25
CA TRP A 61 -12.69 2.46 -8.49
C TRP A 61 -13.91 3.39 -8.54
N ASN A 62 -13.95 4.30 -9.51
CA ASN A 62 -15.08 5.21 -9.71
C ASN A 62 -16.27 4.42 -10.28
N ASN A 63 -17.05 3.81 -9.39
CA ASN A 63 -18.20 2.99 -9.75
C ASN A 63 -19.22 2.89 -8.60
N PRO A 64 -20.53 2.80 -8.90
CA PRO A 64 -21.56 2.57 -7.89
C PRO A 64 -21.41 1.24 -7.12
N GLN A 65 -20.70 0.25 -7.66
CA GLN A 65 -20.45 -1.04 -7.02
C GLN A 65 -19.28 -1.04 -6.03
N LEU A 66 -18.51 0.06 -5.94
CA LEU A 66 -17.49 0.19 -4.88
C LEU A 66 -18.14 -0.05 -3.51
N SER A 67 -17.55 -0.89 -2.68
CA SER A 67 -18.07 -1.16 -1.34
C SER A 67 -16.96 -1.11 -0.29
N LEU A 68 -17.23 -0.39 0.80
CA LEU A 68 -16.34 -0.30 1.95
C LEU A 68 -17.09 -0.79 3.19
N PHE A 69 -16.56 -1.81 3.85
CA PHE A 69 -16.97 -2.22 5.19
C PHE A 69 -16.01 -1.60 6.19
N ASN A 70 -16.54 -0.64 6.94
CA ASN A 70 -15.74 0.21 7.81
C ASN A 70 -15.51 -0.45 9.18
N TYR A 71 -14.40 -0.12 9.82
CA TYR A 71 -14.01 -0.68 11.11
C TYR A 71 -15.06 -0.48 12.23
N ASN A 72 -15.92 0.52 12.11
CA ASN A 72 -17.00 0.79 13.05
C ASN A 72 -18.28 -0.02 12.78
N GLY A 73 -18.22 -0.99 11.84
CA GLY A 73 -19.35 -1.86 11.48
C GLY A 73 -20.32 -1.27 10.47
N THR A 74 -20.09 -0.04 9.96
CA THR A 74 -20.93 0.54 8.91
C THR A 74 -20.49 0.08 7.53
N ALA A 75 -21.38 0.14 6.53
CA ALA A 75 -21.07 -0.10 5.14
C ALA A 75 -21.31 1.16 4.31
N THR A 76 -20.36 1.52 3.45
CA THR A 76 -20.50 2.59 2.46
C THR A 76 -20.48 1.99 1.07
N LYS A 77 -21.49 2.29 0.25
CA LYS A 77 -21.59 1.82 -1.13
C LYS A 77 -21.52 2.98 -2.11
N GLY A 78 -20.82 2.75 -3.22
CA GLY A 78 -20.67 3.70 -4.32
C GLY A 78 -19.57 4.73 -4.09
N TRP A 79 -18.82 5.01 -5.16
CA TRP A 79 -17.72 5.95 -5.17
C TRP A 79 -18.14 7.36 -4.74
N GLU A 80 -19.28 7.85 -5.22
CA GLU A 80 -19.82 9.17 -4.88
C GLU A 80 -20.12 9.30 -3.39
N GLN A 81 -20.66 8.24 -2.76
CA GLN A 81 -20.94 8.28 -1.33
C GLN A 81 -19.65 8.28 -0.51
N VAL A 82 -18.65 7.49 -0.92
CA VAL A 82 -17.32 7.51 -0.28
C VAL A 82 -16.71 8.91 -0.39
N ARG A 83 -16.79 9.53 -1.57
CA ARG A 83 -16.30 10.89 -1.80
C ARG A 83 -16.97 11.91 -0.87
N LYS A 84 -18.30 11.94 -0.83
CA LYS A 84 -19.06 12.82 0.07
C LYS A 84 -18.67 12.66 1.54
N ASN A 85 -18.48 11.42 1.99
CA ASN A 85 -18.06 11.17 3.36
C ASN A 85 -16.67 11.77 3.65
N ARG A 86 -15.72 11.65 2.69
CA ARG A 86 -14.38 12.24 2.81
C ARG A 86 -14.40 13.76 2.75
N GLU A 87 -15.17 14.34 1.84
CA GLU A 87 -15.34 15.79 1.73
C GLU A 87 -15.93 16.41 3.01
N SER A 88 -16.80 15.68 3.70
CA SER A 88 -17.38 16.12 4.98
C SER A 88 -16.41 15.99 6.16
N SER A 89 -15.62 14.93 6.23
CA SER A 89 -14.78 14.64 7.39
C SER A 89 -13.37 15.23 7.32
N TYR A 90 -12.72 15.21 6.16
CA TYR A 90 -11.31 15.57 6.01
C TYR A 90 -10.99 17.04 6.38
N PRO A 91 -11.82 18.04 6.10
CA PRO A 91 -11.54 19.41 6.55
C PRO A 91 -11.44 19.57 8.08
N GLN A 92 -11.95 18.58 8.83
CA GLN A 92 -12.00 18.59 10.29
C GLN A 92 -10.86 17.74 10.90
N ILE A 93 -10.05 17.06 10.06
CA ILE A 93 -8.94 16.20 10.46
C ILE A 93 -7.63 16.99 10.34
N LYS A 94 -6.79 16.89 11.39
CA LYS A 94 -5.42 17.41 11.42
C LYS A 94 -4.48 16.34 11.95
N ASP A 95 -3.21 16.44 11.56
CA ASP A 95 -2.12 15.60 12.08
C ASP A 95 -2.40 14.09 11.95
N ALA A 96 -3.08 13.70 10.85
CA ALA A 96 -3.39 12.30 10.61
C ALA A 96 -2.12 11.51 10.31
N LYS A 97 -1.96 10.36 10.99
CA LYS A 97 -0.94 9.35 10.72
C LYS A 97 -1.60 7.99 10.59
N LEU A 98 -1.16 7.21 9.63
CA LEU A 98 -1.65 5.85 9.40
C LEU A 98 -0.45 4.88 9.35
N GLU A 99 -0.08 4.36 10.50
CA GLU A 99 0.96 3.33 10.59
C GLU A 99 0.43 2.00 10.08
N VAL A 100 1.15 1.41 9.14
CA VAL A 100 0.80 0.12 8.52
C VAL A 100 1.84 -0.92 8.92
N ARG A 101 1.38 -2.06 9.43
CA ARG A 101 2.20 -3.21 9.83
C ARG A 101 1.73 -4.47 9.13
N ASP A 102 2.62 -5.47 9.00
CA ASP A 102 2.33 -6.78 8.43
C ASP A 102 1.64 -6.71 7.06
N LYS A 103 2.10 -5.74 6.24
CA LYS A 103 1.58 -5.54 4.88
C LYS A 103 1.97 -6.70 3.98
N ALA A 104 0.97 -7.39 3.44
CA ALA A 104 1.15 -8.47 2.46
C ALA A 104 0.31 -8.22 1.21
N VAL A 105 0.86 -8.60 0.04
CA VAL A 105 0.17 -8.55 -1.25
C VAL A 105 0.05 -9.95 -1.82
N TYR A 106 -1.13 -10.32 -2.28
CA TYR A 106 -1.44 -11.59 -2.92
C TYR A 106 -1.99 -11.32 -4.31
N MET A 107 -1.29 -11.79 -5.34
CA MET A 107 -1.75 -11.67 -6.72
C MET A 107 -2.78 -12.77 -7.01
N MET A 108 -3.93 -12.39 -7.54
CA MET A 108 -5.04 -13.28 -7.91
C MET A 108 -5.19 -13.28 -9.44
N GLY A 109 -4.32 -14.02 -10.12
CA GLY A 109 -4.23 -14.01 -11.57
C GLY A 109 -3.65 -12.70 -12.11
N ARG A 110 -4.09 -12.31 -13.33
CA ARG A 110 -3.52 -11.16 -14.07
C ARG A 110 -4.12 -9.82 -13.68
N ASP A 111 -5.37 -9.82 -13.22
CA ASP A 111 -6.18 -8.60 -13.08
C ASP A 111 -6.72 -8.38 -11.66
N GLY A 112 -6.41 -9.28 -10.73
CA GLY A 112 -6.82 -9.19 -9.33
C GLY A 112 -5.65 -9.19 -8.38
N ALA A 113 -5.80 -8.50 -7.25
CA ALA A 113 -4.85 -8.56 -6.14
C ALA A 113 -5.57 -8.27 -4.81
N LEU A 114 -5.01 -8.82 -3.74
CA LEU A 114 -5.43 -8.59 -2.37
C LEU A 114 -4.27 -7.98 -1.59
N VAL A 115 -4.53 -6.93 -0.81
CA VAL A 115 -3.59 -6.38 0.17
C VAL A 115 -4.20 -6.51 1.54
N THR A 116 -3.45 -7.11 2.48
CA THR A 116 -3.82 -7.19 3.89
C THR A 116 -2.82 -6.44 4.74
N CYS A 117 -3.27 -5.87 5.84
CA CYS A 117 -2.38 -5.27 6.84
C CYS A 117 -3.07 -5.10 8.19
N GLN A 118 -2.25 -4.87 9.22
CA GLN A 118 -2.67 -4.23 10.46
C GLN A 118 -2.40 -2.72 10.36
N TRP A 119 -3.20 -1.92 11.03
CA TRP A 119 -3.07 -0.48 10.99
C TRP A 119 -3.33 0.17 12.35
N THR A 120 -2.68 1.30 12.57
CA THR A 120 -2.95 2.23 13.66
C THR A 120 -3.11 3.62 13.06
N GLN A 121 -4.24 4.25 13.26
CA GLN A 121 -4.50 5.62 12.84
C GLN A 121 -4.59 6.53 14.06
N THR A 122 -3.82 7.60 14.05
CA THR A 122 -3.91 8.71 15.02
C THR A 122 -4.24 9.98 14.27
N GLN A 123 -5.05 10.83 14.87
CA GLN A 123 -5.43 12.10 14.26
C GLN A 123 -6.01 13.04 15.33
N ASN A 124 -6.17 14.31 14.95
CA ASN A 124 -6.96 15.26 15.70
C ASN A 124 -8.24 15.56 14.89
N TYR A 125 -9.40 15.21 15.44
CA TYR A 125 -10.69 15.44 14.82
C TYR A 125 -11.46 16.51 15.61
N LYS A 126 -11.77 17.64 14.98
CA LYS A 126 -12.43 18.80 15.61
C LYS A 126 -11.75 19.27 16.91
N GLY A 127 -10.43 19.15 17.00
CA GLY A 127 -9.66 19.53 18.19
C GLY A 127 -9.52 18.43 19.22
N THR A 128 -10.11 17.24 19.01
CA THR A 128 -10.01 16.10 19.94
C THR A 128 -9.06 15.05 19.36
N PRO A 129 -8.00 14.62 20.07
CA PRO A 129 -7.16 13.52 19.66
C PRO A 129 -7.94 12.20 19.61
N GLU A 130 -7.76 11.45 18.54
CA GLU A 130 -8.37 10.12 18.33
C GLU A 130 -7.29 9.10 17.96
N THR A 131 -7.47 7.87 18.43
CA THR A 131 -6.66 6.72 18.02
C THR A 131 -7.58 5.55 17.72
N ALA A 132 -7.34 4.89 16.60
CA ALA A 132 -8.02 3.66 16.22
C ALA A 132 -6.99 2.64 15.70
N THR A 133 -7.25 1.36 15.97
CA THR A 133 -6.43 0.24 15.52
C THR A 133 -7.29 -0.82 14.87
N GLY A 134 -6.72 -1.59 13.95
CA GLY A 134 -7.50 -2.63 13.28
C GLY A 134 -6.72 -3.41 12.24
N ARG A 135 -7.48 -4.22 11.53
CA ARG A 135 -7.03 -5.00 10.37
C ARG A 135 -7.77 -4.52 9.13
N MET A 136 -7.10 -4.61 8.00
CA MET A 136 -7.65 -4.12 6.74
C MET A 136 -7.32 -5.09 5.63
N THR A 137 -8.30 -5.31 4.77
CA THR A 137 -8.18 -6.03 3.52
C THR A 137 -8.69 -5.16 2.39
N LEU A 138 -7.88 -4.95 1.36
CA LEU A 138 -8.29 -4.29 0.12
C LEU A 138 -8.21 -5.25 -1.05
N VAL A 139 -9.25 -5.26 -1.87
CA VAL A 139 -9.27 -5.97 -3.16
C VAL A 139 -9.00 -4.96 -4.25
N PHE A 140 -7.96 -5.21 -5.04
CA PHE A 140 -7.59 -4.41 -6.20
C PHE A 140 -7.95 -5.15 -7.49
N LYS A 141 -8.36 -4.38 -8.49
CA LYS A 141 -8.56 -4.85 -9.86
C LYS A 141 -7.76 -3.97 -10.81
N ARG A 142 -7.22 -4.61 -11.86
CA ARG A 142 -6.52 -3.91 -12.94
C ARG A 142 -7.53 -3.36 -13.92
N PHE A 143 -7.35 -2.09 -14.28
CA PHE A 143 -8.07 -1.38 -15.35
C PHE A 143 -7.07 -0.75 -16.33
N ALA A 144 -7.55 -0.15 -17.41
CA ALA A 144 -6.70 0.58 -18.35
C ALA A 144 -5.93 1.74 -17.68
N GLN A 145 -6.52 2.35 -16.62
CA GLN A 145 -5.91 3.42 -15.84
C GLN A 145 -5.05 2.93 -14.66
N GLY A 146 -4.70 1.63 -14.62
CA GLY A 146 -3.92 1.00 -13.56
C GLY A 146 -4.78 0.30 -12.51
N TRP A 147 -4.15 -0.04 -11.39
CA TRP A 147 -4.79 -0.74 -10.29
C TRP A 147 -5.71 0.16 -9.48
N LYS A 148 -6.94 -0.29 -9.22
CA LYS A 148 -7.94 0.43 -8.40
C LYS A 148 -8.48 -0.48 -7.33
N ALA A 149 -8.65 0.04 -6.11
CA ALA A 149 -9.34 -0.66 -5.04
C ALA A 149 -10.84 -0.70 -5.33
N ILE A 150 -11.41 -1.91 -5.41
CA ILE A 150 -12.83 -2.14 -5.68
C ILE A 150 -13.61 -2.49 -4.42
N HIS A 151 -12.90 -2.91 -3.37
CA HIS A 151 -13.47 -3.22 -2.06
C HIS A 151 -12.46 -2.95 -0.96
N LEU A 152 -12.96 -2.53 0.20
CA LEU A 152 -12.23 -2.45 1.46
C LEU A 152 -13.06 -3.12 2.54
N HIS A 153 -12.41 -3.96 3.35
CA HIS A 153 -12.96 -4.42 4.63
C HIS A 153 -11.98 -4.06 5.74
N SER A 154 -12.48 -3.41 6.76
CA SER A 154 -11.71 -3.09 7.95
C SER A 154 -12.47 -3.49 9.21
N SER A 155 -11.76 -4.07 10.17
CA SER A 155 -12.29 -4.47 11.47
C SER A 155 -11.42 -3.91 12.60
N PRO A 156 -11.96 -3.62 13.78
CA PRO A 156 -11.15 -3.24 14.93
C PRO A 156 -10.32 -4.43 15.45
N ASP A 157 -9.22 -4.16 16.14
CA ASP A 157 -8.42 -5.20 16.81
C ASP A 157 -9.12 -5.77 18.02
N SER A 158 -9.88 -4.92 18.71
CA SER A 158 -10.64 -5.28 19.90
C SER A 158 -12.14 -5.05 19.61
N PRO A 159 -12.85 -6.05 19.08
CA PRO A 159 -14.28 -5.95 18.87
C PRO A 159 -15.01 -5.85 20.21
N ASP A 160 -16.17 -5.18 20.21
CA ASP A 160 -17.04 -5.12 21.38
C ASP A 160 -17.46 -6.55 21.78
N PRO A 161 -17.13 -7.01 23.02
CA PRO A 161 -17.45 -8.36 23.46
C PRO A 161 -18.96 -8.69 23.41
N SER A 162 -19.84 -7.71 23.53
CA SER A 162 -21.28 -7.90 23.44
C SER A 162 -21.76 -8.30 22.02
N ARG A 163 -20.91 -8.09 21.01
CA ARG A 163 -21.16 -8.43 19.59
C ARG A 163 -20.58 -9.79 19.18
N ILE A 164 -19.87 -10.45 20.08
CA ILE A 164 -19.25 -11.75 19.85
C ILE A 164 -20.14 -12.81 20.47
N PRO A 165 -20.67 -13.79 19.72
CA PRO A 165 -21.38 -14.92 20.29
C PRO A 165 -20.53 -15.65 21.34
N ALA A 166 -21.15 -16.15 22.38
CA ALA A 166 -20.44 -16.86 23.46
C ALA A 166 -19.62 -18.06 22.96
N SER A 167 -20.08 -18.70 21.87
CA SER A 167 -19.36 -19.80 21.20
C SER A 167 -18.06 -19.40 20.51
N GLU A 168 -17.86 -18.11 20.24
CA GLU A 168 -16.68 -17.57 19.55
C GLU A 168 -15.81 -16.71 20.48
N GLN A 169 -16.19 -16.60 21.76
CA GLN A 169 -15.34 -15.93 22.74
C GLN A 169 -14.16 -16.86 23.08
N GLU A 170 -12.94 -16.32 23.03
CA GLU A 170 -11.77 -17.09 23.48
C GLU A 170 -12.00 -17.55 24.94
N PRO A 171 -11.73 -18.84 25.24
CA PRO A 171 -11.74 -19.28 26.63
C PRO A 171 -10.74 -18.43 27.44
N PRO A 172 -11.04 -18.09 28.69
CA PRO A 172 -10.12 -17.31 29.52
C PRO A 172 -8.77 -18.03 29.51
N ALA A 173 -7.69 -17.26 29.28
CA ALA A 173 -6.34 -17.80 29.22
C ALA A 173 -6.11 -18.64 30.47
N THR A 174 -5.96 -19.97 30.30
CA THR A 174 -5.62 -20.86 31.40
C THR A 174 -4.27 -20.42 31.93
N THR A 175 -4.28 -19.82 33.13
CA THR A 175 -3.05 -19.49 33.84
C THR A 175 -2.28 -20.79 34.01
N LYS A 176 -1.17 -20.91 33.31
CA LYS A 176 -0.24 -22.05 33.44
C LYS A 176 0.04 -22.19 34.95
N PRO A 177 -0.23 -23.37 35.56
CA PRO A 177 0.01 -23.52 37.00
C PRO A 177 1.46 -23.16 37.29
N THR A 178 1.67 -22.25 38.22
CA THR A 178 3.00 -21.90 38.71
C THR A 178 3.66 -23.17 39.18
N PRO A 179 4.86 -23.54 38.71
CA PRO A 179 5.51 -24.75 39.15
C PRO A 179 5.74 -24.68 40.66
N THR A 180 5.17 -25.64 41.38
CA THR A 180 5.38 -25.81 42.84
C THR A 180 6.90 -25.95 43.07
N PRO A 181 7.51 -25.15 43.93
CA PRO A 181 8.93 -25.27 44.23
C PRO A 181 9.23 -26.67 44.73
N SER A 182 10.15 -27.36 44.09
CA SER A 182 10.65 -28.69 44.49
C SER A 182 11.24 -28.58 45.90
N PRO A 183 10.93 -29.49 46.80
CA PRO A 183 11.51 -29.46 48.16
C PRO A 183 13.04 -29.57 48.06
N SER A 184 13.72 -28.65 48.72
CA SER A 184 15.17 -28.63 48.83
C SER A 184 15.65 -29.92 49.53
N PRO A 185 16.72 -30.62 49.04
CA PRO A 185 17.20 -31.80 49.71
C PRO A 185 17.70 -31.47 51.13
N ALA A 186 17.21 -32.20 52.13
CA ALA A 186 17.65 -32.07 53.52
C ALA A 186 19.17 -32.38 53.59
N ARG A 187 19.94 -31.42 54.13
CA ARG A 187 21.37 -31.69 54.49
C ARG A 187 21.38 -32.72 55.60
N GLY A 188 21.84 -33.93 55.23
CA GLY A 188 22.22 -34.93 56.21
C GLY A 188 23.42 -34.45 57.05
N ARG A 189 23.35 -34.70 58.31
CA ARG A 189 24.45 -34.55 59.27
C ARG A 189 25.42 -35.73 59.16
#